data_15ea17ed5439c0b852acd5e707a2bffd
#
_entry.id   15ea17ed5439c0b852acd5e707a2bffd
#
_cell.length_a   1.000
_cell.length_b   1.000
_cell.length_c   1.000
_cell.angle_alpha   90.00
_cell.angle_beta   90.00
_cell.angle_gamma   90.00
#
_symmetry.space_group_name_H-M   'P 1'
#
loop_
_entity.id
_entity.type
_entity.pdbx_description
1 polymer ?
#
loop_
_entity_poly.entity_id
_entity_poly.type
_entity_poly.pdbx_seq_one_letter_code
_entity_poly.pdbx_strand_id
1 'polypeptide(L)'
;MSGPRGGSYGKRRAAVRVFAGSVLWHHAVLGGMGGAALTASELTPGAPPAASARAAAQETGTDLYQRVVRYRLQRSTAAAQAVRRQTITQSQYDKQRLDSLVRLSIAAGDIAWNADGVKFRITPKXSVAFPSFYNLTTHFGMTVTQPNGAAGGGGGGGGGGGGGDWQKTLDAGAGIDLYSSVRRSHVFAVNTKYEALRDAQEALACEPHVSEKQVLEDMRRMLDSYVQLLHAQESFAQKQNAERSVQVAGYTDRSIVYRAAALERERAQDALKVAQDAFDGEYRDFIISAGQEFLEKRADQERFLLALAESVPEMPLVSTEHCEADTSRPLRNAREAADNEREERAVQNFPVALRLDTRFTLDEGTGELSVAFPSVKITSALAIGYTGTLKSIGGSLDWHPFEIRYAHLRGKNQRLHDALGAREYAQKKEQQEKVIADLPQRAEDILWERETARAERDTYAESARAHRKGLDRGVIGARGYAAVHLDYVRAVINLAKANVDALIFNIDARVDFLSSGTQT
;
A
#
# COMPACT_ATOMS: atom_id res chain seq x y z
N MET A 1 29.34 48.90 -24.83
CA MET A 1 30.78 48.53 -24.81
C MET A 1 30.85 47.05 -24.43
N SER A 2 30.78 46.27 -25.36
CA SER A 2 31.60 45.19 -25.88
C SER A 2 32.15 44.21 -24.82
N GLY A 3 31.49 43.07 -24.68
CA GLY A 3 32.02 41.90 -23.96
C GLY A 3 32.49 40.82 -24.95
N PRO A 4 33.39 39.93 -24.60
CA PRO A 4 33.79 38.87 -25.51
C PRO A 4 33.18 37.53 -25.17
N ARG A 5 32.87 36.80 -26.23
CA ARG A 5 32.36 35.43 -26.27
C ARG A 5 33.41 34.42 -25.82
N GLY A 6 33.03 33.51 -24.91
CA GLY A 6 33.81 32.33 -24.55
C GLY A 6 33.21 31.06 -25.16
N GLY A 7 33.97 30.33 -25.95
CA GLY A 7 33.54 29.10 -26.62
C GLY A 7 33.53 27.87 -25.71
N SER A 8 32.48 27.07 -25.81
CA SER A 8 32.39 25.81 -25.11
C SER A 8 33.02 24.66 -25.91
N TYR A 9 34.04 24.02 -25.32
CA TYR A 9 34.56 22.77 -25.83
C TYR A 9 33.75 21.59 -25.24
N GLY A 10 32.94 20.99 -26.08
CA GLY A 10 32.23 19.77 -25.72
C GLY A 10 33.16 18.55 -25.71
N LYS A 11 33.37 18.00 -24.52
CA LYS A 11 34.04 16.67 -24.39
C LYS A 11 33.00 15.57 -24.57
N ARG A 12 33.01 14.90 -25.69
CA ARG A 12 32.27 13.67 -25.93
C ARG A 12 32.90 12.55 -25.12
N ARG A 13 32.20 12.09 -24.06
CA ARG A 13 32.55 10.83 -23.39
C ARG A 13 31.87 9.69 -24.12
N ALA A 14 32.69 8.84 -24.72
CA ALA A 14 32.25 7.57 -25.28
C ALA A 14 31.88 6.62 -24.13
N ALA A 15 30.60 6.30 -23.98
CA ALA A 15 30.16 5.28 -23.04
C ALA A 15 30.37 3.89 -23.68
N VAL A 16 31.35 3.16 -23.18
CA VAL A 16 31.51 1.74 -23.51
C VAL A 16 30.47 0.94 -22.74
N ARG A 17 29.45 0.46 -23.43
CA ARG A 17 28.49 -0.49 -22.86
C ARG A 17 29.10 -1.88 -22.84
N VAL A 18 29.49 -2.33 -21.67
CA VAL A 18 29.87 -3.73 -21.47
C VAL A 18 28.57 -4.52 -21.25
N PHE A 19 28.20 -5.34 -22.20
CA PHE A 19 27.12 -6.30 -22.05
C PHE A 19 27.58 -7.42 -21.10
N ALA A 20 27.11 -7.38 -19.86
CA ALA A 20 27.25 -8.53 -18.98
C ALA A 20 26.13 -9.50 -19.30
N GLY A 21 26.44 -10.60 -19.94
CA GLY A 21 25.54 -11.71 -20.18
C GLY A 21 25.16 -12.34 -18.84
N SER A 22 23.91 -12.14 -18.42
CA SER A 22 23.35 -12.87 -17.27
C SER A 22 23.10 -14.32 -17.68
N VAL A 23 23.95 -15.20 -17.19
CA VAL A 23 23.77 -16.64 -17.34
C VAL A 23 22.59 -17.07 -16.41
N LEU A 24 21.54 -17.54 -17.03
CA LEU A 24 20.44 -18.24 -16.39
C LEU A 24 20.95 -19.52 -15.70
N TRP A 25 21.17 -19.45 -14.40
CA TRP A 25 21.35 -20.64 -13.56
C TRP A 25 20.45 -20.51 -12.33
N HIS A 26 19.15 -20.70 -12.54
CA HIS A 26 18.20 -20.83 -11.43
C HIS A 26 17.13 -21.86 -11.75
N HIS A 27 17.51 -23.13 -11.76
CA HIS A 27 16.57 -24.23 -11.53
C HIS A 27 17.35 -25.53 -11.31
N ALA A 28 17.70 -25.78 -10.08
CA ALA A 28 17.79 -27.11 -9.48
C ALA A 28 18.40 -27.01 -8.10
N VAL A 29 17.69 -27.41 -7.16
CA VAL A 29 17.86 -27.63 -5.72
C VAL A 29 16.95 -26.71 -4.92
N LEU A 30 15.77 -27.20 -4.72
CA LEU A 30 14.97 -27.14 -3.48
C LEU A 30 13.64 -27.86 -3.74
N GLY A 31 13.71 -29.18 -3.84
CA GLY A 31 12.55 -30.04 -3.73
C GLY A 31 12.24 -30.28 -2.25
N GLY A 32 11.03 -29.99 -1.87
CA GLY A 32 10.47 -30.50 -0.63
C GLY A 32 10.23 -29.50 0.50
N MET A 33 9.18 -28.70 0.39
CA MET A 33 8.32 -28.33 1.52
C MET A 33 6.97 -27.90 0.94
N GLY A 34 5.92 -28.65 1.29
CA GLY A 34 4.59 -28.49 0.74
C GLY A 34 3.94 -27.17 1.18
N GLY A 35 3.87 -26.27 0.23
CA GLY A 35 2.99 -25.11 0.31
C GLY A 35 1.91 -25.28 -0.76
N ALA A 36 0.64 -25.24 -0.37
CA ALA A 36 -0.46 -25.30 -1.31
C ALA A 36 -0.35 -24.13 -2.30
N ALA A 37 0.11 -24.44 -3.49
CA ALA A 37 0.13 -23.47 -4.58
C ALA A 37 -1.29 -23.32 -5.11
N LEU A 38 -1.92 -22.20 -4.76
CA LEU A 38 -3.08 -21.73 -5.51
C LEU A 38 -2.60 -21.42 -6.93
N THR A 39 -2.95 -22.28 -7.83
CA THR A 39 -2.59 -22.12 -9.25
C THR A 39 -3.28 -20.88 -9.83
N ALA A 40 -2.48 -19.97 -10.36
CA ALA A 40 -2.92 -18.75 -11.02
C ALA A 40 -3.59 -19.01 -12.40
N SER A 41 -4.22 -20.17 -12.56
CA SER A 41 -4.73 -20.63 -13.86
C SER A 41 -6.19 -20.26 -14.15
N GLU A 42 -6.87 -19.50 -13.25
CA GLU A 42 -8.31 -19.22 -13.44
C GLU A 42 -8.68 -17.73 -13.62
N LEU A 43 -7.70 -16.87 -13.94
CA LEU A 43 -7.98 -15.46 -14.24
C LEU A 43 -7.81 -15.15 -15.73
N THR A 44 -8.51 -15.88 -16.58
CA THR A 44 -8.77 -15.43 -17.96
C THR A 44 -10.07 -14.59 -17.93
N PRO A 45 -10.04 -13.31 -18.31
CA PRO A 45 -11.28 -12.54 -18.45
C PRO A 45 -12.07 -13.05 -19.66
N GLY A 46 -13.00 -13.94 -19.39
CA GLY A 46 -13.99 -14.35 -20.38
C GLY A 46 -14.93 -13.18 -20.68
N ALA A 47 -15.19 -12.91 -21.94
CA ALA A 47 -16.17 -11.91 -22.36
C ALA A 47 -17.54 -12.21 -21.75
N PRO A 48 -18.29 -11.22 -21.27
CA PRO A 48 -19.61 -11.45 -20.67
C PRO A 48 -20.63 -11.95 -21.72
N PRO A 49 -21.40 -12.96 -21.40
CA PRO A 49 -22.46 -13.41 -22.31
C PRO A 49 -23.62 -12.39 -22.33
N ALA A 50 -24.02 -11.97 -23.50
CA ALA A 50 -25.08 -10.97 -23.76
C ALA A 50 -26.50 -11.49 -23.46
N ALA A 51 -26.70 -12.45 -22.57
CA ALA A 51 -27.97 -13.15 -22.42
C ALA A 51 -28.69 -12.99 -21.08
N SER A 52 -28.27 -12.07 -20.19
CA SER A 52 -28.81 -12.11 -18.82
C SER A 52 -29.79 -10.97 -18.43
N ALA A 53 -30.10 -10.05 -19.33
CA ALA A 53 -30.98 -8.91 -18.98
C ALA A 53 -32.46 -9.30 -18.73
N ARG A 54 -32.92 -10.45 -19.22
CA ARG A 54 -34.31 -10.91 -19.00
C ARG A 54 -34.51 -11.79 -17.77
N ALA A 55 -33.47 -12.40 -17.24
CA ALA A 55 -33.56 -13.26 -16.05
C ALA A 55 -33.56 -12.45 -14.74
N ALA A 56 -33.13 -11.19 -14.79
CA ALA A 56 -32.94 -10.36 -13.59
C ALA A 56 -34.26 -9.84 -12.95
N ALA A 57 -35.39 -10.05 -13.58
CA ALA A 57 -36.66 -9.52 -13.09
C ALA A 57 -37.39 -10.45 -12.09
N GLN A 58 -36.87 -11.62 -11.81
CA GLN A 58 -37.53 -12.61 -10.94
C GLN A 58 -36.70 -13.13 -9.78
N GLU A 59 -35.47 -12.63 -9.58
CA GLU A 59 -34.66 -13.04 -8.44
C GLU A 59 -34.98 -12.15 -7.22
N THR A 60 -35.06 -12.78 -6.07
CA THR A 60 -35.32 -12.11 -4.78
C THR A 60 -34.40 -10.92 -4.55
N GLY A 61 -34.97 -9.82 -4.06
CA GLY A 61 -34.30 -8.51 -3.97
C GLY A 61 -32.97 -8.48 -3.25
N THR A 62 -32.65 -9.43 -2.40
CA THR A 62 -31.40 -9.50 -1.62
C THR A 62 -30.13 -9.73 -2.46
N ASP A 63 -30.29 -10.11 -3.73
CA ASP A 63 -29.13 -10.49 -4.55
C ASP A 63 -28.51 -9.32 -5.36
N LEU A 64 -29.27 -8.23 -5.61
CA LEU A 64 -28.78 -7.14 -6.46
C LEU A 64 -27.61 -6.39 -5.83
N TYR A 65 -27.72 -5.98 -4.56
CA TYR A 65 -26.64 -5.32 -3.83
C TYR A 65 -25.36 -6.18 -3.85
N GLN A 66 -25.48 -7.46 -3.50
CA GLN A 66 -24.33 -8.36 -3.47
C GLN A 66 -23.68 -8.54 -4.84
N ARG A 67 -24.47 -8.56 -5.92
CA ARG A 67 -23.92 -8.65 -7.29
C ARG A 67 -23.12 -7.41 -7.64
N VAL A 68 -23.61 -6.23 -7.29
CA VAL A 68 -22.90 -4.97 -7.50
C VAL A 68 -21.57 -4.96 -6.76
N VAL A 69 -21.57 -5.34 -5.47
CA VAL A 69 -20.36 -5.40 -4.64
C VAL A 69 -19.35 -6.41 -5.24
N ARG A 70 -19.80 -7.62 -5.60
CA ARG A 70 -18.92 -8.63 -6.21
C ARG A 70 -18.32 -8.16 -7.53
N TYR A 71 -19.13 -7.56 -8.39
CA TYR A 71 -18.65 -7.03 -9.68
C TYR A 71 -17.56 -6.00 -9.47
N ARG A 72 -17.77 -5.06 -8.55
CA ARG A 72 -16.80 -4.02 -8.22
C ARG A 72 -15.50 -4.62 -7.67
N LEU A 73 -15.59 -5.59 -6.76
CA LEU A 73 -14.43 -6.29 -6.20
C LEU A 73 -13.60 -6.99 -7.28
N GLN A 74 -14.27 -7.68 -8.21
CA GLN A 74 -13.58 -8.39 -9.30
C GLN A 74 -12.82 -7.45 -10.23
N ARG A 75 -13.25 -6.21 -10.37
CA ARG A 75 -12.61 -5.20 -11.23
C ARG A 75 -11.76 -4.19 -10.46
N SER A 76 -11.69 -4.32 -9.14
CA SER A 76 -10.92 -3.39 -8.32
C SER A 76 -9.44 -3.46 -8.66
N THR A 77 -8.90 -2.35 -9.19
CA THR A 77 -7.45 -2.19 -9.38
C THR A 77 -6.75 -2.10 -8.02
N ALA A 78 -7.42 -1.60 -7.00
CA ALA A 78 -6.89 -1.52 -5.64
C ALA A 78 -6.69 -2.93 -5.07
N ALA A 79 -7.65 -3.85 -5.25
CA ALA A 79 -7.51 -5.25 -4.85
C ALA A 79 -6.31 -5.92 -5.56
N ALA A 80 -6.18 -5.72 -6.87
CA ALA A 80 -5.03 -6.24 -7.64
C ALA A 80 -3.71 -5.65 -7.15
N GLN A 81 -3.69 -4.35 -6.83
CA GLN A 81 -2.50 -3.68 -6.27
C GLN A 81 -2.17 -4.18 -4.86
N ALA A 82 -3.17 -4.47 -4.02
CA ALA A 82 -2.97 -5.04 -2.69
C ALA A 82 -2.34 -6.43 -2.77
N VAL A 83 -2.82 -7.30 -3.65
CA VAL A 83 -2.23 -8.63 -3.92
C VAL A 83 -0.79 -8.47 -4.39
N ARG A 84 -0.55 -7.59 -5.37
CA ARG A 84 0.80 -7.31 -5.88
C ARG A 84 1.73 -6.80 -4.78
N ARG A 85 1.25 -5.86 -3.96
CA ARG A 85 2.03 -5.30 -2.83
C ARG A 85 2.40 -6.40 -1.84
N GLN A 86 1.45 -7.25 -1.46
CA GLN A 86 1.69 -8.37 -0.55
C GLN A 86 2.74 -9.34 -1.13
N THR A 87 2.64 -9.69 -2.42
CA THR A 87 3.60 -10.58 -3.09
C THR A 87 5.01 -9.98 -3.12
N ILE A 88 5.12 -8.67 -3.41
CA ILE A 88 6.41 -7.97 -3.43
C ILE A 88 7.02 -7.93 -2.01
N THR A 89 6.24 -7.56 -1.00
CA THR A 89 6.73 -7.49 0.38
C THR A 89 7.10 -8.86 0.93
N GLN A 90 6.36 -9.91 0.57
CA GLN A 90 6.72 -11.30 0.90
C GLN A 90 8.09 -11.66 0.31
N SER A 91 8.29 -11.39 -0.97
CA SER A 91 9.57 -11.65 -1.64
C SER A 91 10.73 -10.86 -1.01
N GLN A 92 10.48 -9.59 -0.63
CA GLN A 92 11.49 -8.77 0.05
C GLN A 92 11.83 -9.30 1.44
N TYR A 93 10.83 -9.75 2.20
CA TYR A 93 11.03 -10.36 3.51
C TYR A 93 11.83 -11.65 3.40
N ASP A 94 11.45 -12.55 2.49
CA ASP A 94 12.14 -13.81 2.25
C ASP A 94 13.60 -13.58 1.84
N LYS A 95 13.83 -12.64 0.93
CA LYS A 95 15.17 -12.24 0.53
C LYS A 95 15.98 -11.72 1.72
N GLN A 96 15.43 -10.77 2.48
CA GLN A 96 16.13 -10.19 3.65
C GLN A 96 16.43 -11.25 4.71
N ARG A 97 15.50 -12.16 4.92
CA ARG A 97 15.67 -13.29 5.84
C ARG A 97 16.83 -14.19 5.38
N LEU A 98 16.85 -14.57 4.11
CA LEU A 98 17.94 -15.36 3.54
C LEU A 98 19.28 -14.62 3.62
N ASP A 99 19.30 -13.33 3.25
CA ASP A 99 20.50 -12.49 3.31
C ASP A 99 21.02 -12.32 4.74
N SER A 100 20.14 -12.42 5.74
CA SER A 100 20.54 -12.38 7.15
C SER A 100 21.10 -13.71 7.66
N LEU A 101 20.67 -14.82 7.06
CA LEU A 101 21.16 -16.16 7.43
C LEU A 101 22.49 -16.47 6.74
N VAL A 102 22.54 -16.32 5.43
CA VAL A 102 23.72 -16.68 4.63
C VAL A 102 23.89 -15.71 3.47
N ARG A 103 25.10 -15.19 3.32
CA ARG A 103 25.52 -14.47 2.12
C ARG A 103 26.64 -15.22 1.45
N LEU A 104 26.45 -15.61 0.21
CA LEU A 104 27.47 -16.18 -0.63
C LEU A 104 27.92 -15.12 -1.66
N SER A 105 29.20 -14.86 -1.71
CA SER A 105 29.79 -13.95 -2.68
C SER A 105 30.91 -14.68 -3.44
N ILE A 106 30.79 -14.72 -4.73
CA ILE A 106 31.82 -15.28 -5.62
C ILE A 106 32.26 -14.15 -6.55
N ALA A 107 33.49 -13.76 -6.39
CA ALA A 107 34.11 -12.74 -7.25
C ALA A 107 35.20 -13.39 -8.10
N ALA A 108 35.15 -13.15 -9.39
CA ALA A 108 36.22 -13.62 -10.29
C ALA A 108 37.56 -12.95 -9.99
N GLY A 109 37.53 -11.86 -9.25
CA GLY A 109 38.72 -11.09 -8.91
C GLY A 109 39.22 -10.26 -10.07
N ASP A 110 40.38 -9.70 -9.88
CA ASP A 110 40.99 -8.86 -10.90
C ASP A 110 41.76 -9.72 -11.91
N ILE A 111 41.50 -9.48 -13.16
CA ILE A 111 42.32 -9.99 -14.24
C ILE A 111 43.16 -8.80 -14.74
N ALA A 112 44.42 -8.78 -14.37
CA ALA A 112 45.31 -7.71 -14.74
C ALA A 112 46.28 -8.21 -15.84
N TRP A 113 46.29 -7.51 -16.94
CA TRP A 113 47.22 -7.73 -18.05
C TRP A 113 47.98 -6.44 -18.29
N ASN A 114 49.30 -6.54 -18.31
CA ASN A 114 50.17 -5.40 -18.56
C ASN A 114 50.95 -5.61 -19.84
N ALA A 115 50.90 -4.65 -20.75
CA ALA A 115 51.53 -4.74 -22.07
C ALA A 115 53.07 -4.73 -22.03
N ASP A 116 53.64 -4.18 -20.97
CA ASP A 116 55.10 -4.09 -20.80
C ASP A 116 55.76 -5.39 -20.29
N GLY A 117 54.96 -6.39 -20.11
CA GLY A 117 55.40 -7.72 -19.68
C GLY A 117 54.21 -8.47 -19.11
N VAL A 118 53.90 -9.61 -19.64
CA VAL A 118 52.66 -10.34 -19.36
C VAL A 118 52.61 -10.81 -17.91
N LYS A 119 52.08 -9.95 -17.01
CA LYS A 119 51.64 -10.39 -15.68
C LYS A 119 50.16 -10.75 -15.74
N PHE A 120 49.92 -12.02 -15.85
CA PHE A 120 48.56 -12.52 -15.79
C PHE A 120 48.23 -12.87 -14.34
N ARG A 121 47.28 -12.16 -13.76
CA ARG A 121 46.87 -12.37 -12.38
C ARG A 121 45.35 -12.63 -12.32
N ILE A 122 44.97 -13.76 -11.77
CA ILE A 122 43.58 -14.11 -11.53
C ILE A 122 43.42 -14.33 -10.01
N THR A 123 42.44 -13.65 -9.41
CA THR A 123 42.20 -13.73 -7.96
C THR A 123 40.74 -14.08 -7.66
N PRO A 124 40.31 -15.32 -7.91
CA PRO A 124 38.94 -15.72 -7.52
C PRO A 124 38.81 -15.74 -5.99
N LYS A 125 37.69 -15.28 -5.54
CA LYS A 125 37.37 -15.19 -4.10
C LYS A 125 35.97 -15.67 -3.79
N UNK A 126 35.67 -16.39 -2.81
CA UNK A 126 34.67 -16.69 -2.42
C UNK A 126 34.55 -16.35 -1.22
N SER A 127 33.56 -15.98 -0.83
CA SER A 127 33.32 -15.78 0.61
C SER A 127 31.90 -16.18 0.98
N VAL A 128 31.77 -16.73 2.17
CA VAL A 128 30.48 -17.04 2.78
C VAL A 128 30.40 -16.24 4.09
N ALA A 129 29.28 -15.54 4.29
CA ALA A 129 29.03 -14.81 5.52
C ALA A 129 27.70 -15.28 6.16
N PHE A 130 27.67 -15.33 7.47
CA PHE A 130 26.49 -15.64 8.27
C PHE A 130 26.18 -14.44 9.18
N PRO A 131 25.48 -13.41 8.65
CA PRO A 131 25.31 -12.15 9.39
C PRO A 131 24.59 -12.30 10.73
N SER A 132 23.61 -13.17 10.84
CA SER A 132 22.86 -13.41 12.07
C SER A 132 23.66 -14.22 13.10
N PHE A 133 24.69 -14.96 12.68
CA PHE A 133 25.55 -15.76 13.57
C PHE A 133 26.86 -15.04 13.80
N TYR A 134 26.85 -14.05 14.70
CA TYR A 134 28.05 -13.24 15.04
C TYR A 134 28.79 -12.69 13.80
N ASN A 135 28.07 -12.46 12.72
CA ASN A 135 28.63 -12.02 11.44
C ASN A 135 29.86 -12.87 11.06
N LEU A 136 29.78 -14.19 11.27
CA LEU A 136 30.84 -15.11 10.90
C LEU A 136 31.06 -15.02 9.39
N THR A 137 32.24 -14.67 8.98
CA THR A 137 32.64 -14.63 7.57
C THR A 137 33.76 -15.64 7.34
N THR A 138 33.66 -16.39 6.26
CA THR A 138 34.76 -17.23 5.79
C THR A 138 35.10 -16.79 4.39
N HIS A 139 36.37 -16.77 4.07
CA HIS A 139 36.82 -16.45 2.71
C HIS A 139 37.89 -17.44 2.26
N PHE A 140 37.86 -17.67 0.99
CA PHE A 140 38.86 -18.48 0.29
C PHE A 140 39.26 -17.74 -0.99
N GLY A 141 40.52 -17.51 -1.17
CA GLY A 141 41.08 -16.86 -2.36
C GLY A 141 42.25 -17.64 -2.93
N MET A 142 42.39 -17.57 -4.20
CA MET A 142 43.58 -18.09 -4.91
C MET A 142 44.11 -16.99 -5.81
N THR A 143 45.39 -16.70 -5.71
CA THR A 143 46.03 -15.80 -6.65
C THR A 143 47.01 -16.60 -7.49
N VAL A 144 46.83 -16.53 -8.77
CA VAL A 144 47.75 -17.15 -9.74
C VAL A 144 48.43 -16.01 -10.48
N THR A 145 49.76 -15.96 -10.37
CA THR A 145 50.57 -14.93 -11.02
C THR A 145 51.60 -15.60 -11.89
N GLN A 146 51.67 -15.20 -13.12
CA GLN A 146 52.78 -15.55 -14.03
C GLN A 146 53.78 -14.41 -13.96
N PRO A 147 54.96 -14.67 -13.36
CA PRO A 147 56.00 -13.64 -13.37
C PRO A 147 56.57 -13.47 -14.80
N ASN A 148 56.84 -12.25 -15.15
CA ASN A 148 57.53 -11.95 -16.39
C ASN A 148 58.90 -12.62 -16.38
N GLY A 149 59.16 -13.44 -17.36
CA GLY A 149 60.51 -13.78 -17.67
C GLY A 149 61.28 -12.47 -17.97
N ALA A 150 62.25 -12.16 -17.13
CA ALA A 150 62.98 -10.93 -17.27
C ALA A 150 63.54 -10.84 -18.68
N ALA A 151 63.09 -9.86 -19.43
CA ALA A 151 63.78 -9.46 -20.67
C ALA A 151 65.08 -8.81 -20.27
N GLY A 152 65.99 -9.64 -19.71
CA GLY A 152 67.34 -9.23 -19.39
C GLY A 152 68.12 -9.17 -20.70
N GLY A 153 68.44 -7.95 -21.09
CA GLY A 153 69.24 -7.69 -22.20
C GLY A 153 70.68 -8.26 -22.01
N GLY A 154 71.22 -8.87 -23.01
CA GLY A 154 72.61 -8.94 -23.21
C GLY A 154 73.33 -10.23 -22.85
N GLY A 155 73.57 -11.09 -23.85
CA GLY A 155 74.82 -11.78 -24.00
C GLY A 155 74.94 -13.22 -23.53
N GLY A 156 74.82 -14.14 -24.45
CA GLY A 156 75.65 -15.35 -24.41
C GLY A 156 75.04 -16.66 -23.93
N GLY A 157 74.57 -17.42 -24.86
CA GLY A 157 74.78 -18.86 -24.97
C GLY A 157 74.31 -19.80 -23.85
N GLY A 158 73.34 -20.58 -24.15
CA GLY A 158 73.05 -21.76 -23.36
C GLY A 158 71.57 -22.06 -23.23
N GLY A 159 71.10 -23.05 -23.98
CA GLY A 159 69.71 -23.49 -23.99
C GLY A 159 69.17 -23.97 -22.61
N GLY A 160 68.16 -23.37 -22.18
CA GLY A 160 67.39 -23.84 -21.06
C GLY A 160 66.05 -23.07 -21.07
N GLY A 161 64.98 -23.73 -21.45
CA GLY A 161 63.64 -23.18 -21.50
C GLY A 161 63.15 -22.75 -20.11
N GLY A 162 63.45 -21.51 -19.75
CA GLY A 162 62.99 -20.90 -18.52
C GLY A 162 61.59 -20.35 -18.65
N GLY A 163 60.63 -21.24 -18.75
CA GLY A 163 59.26 -20.83 -18.55
C GLY A 163 59.10 -20.39 -17.08
N GLY A 164 58.89 -19.11 -16.86
CA GLY A 164 58.68 -18.59 -15.51
C GLY A 164 57.57 -19.37 -14.79
N ASP A 165 57.92 -20.02 -13.70
CA ASP A 165 57.00 -20.84 -12.93
C ASP A 165 55.83 -20.01 -12.42
N TRP A 166 54.66 -20.53 -12.62
CA TRP A 166 53.43 -19.96 -12.10
C TRP A 166 53.46 -19.91 -10.59
N GLN A 167 53.41 -18.74 -10.01
CA GLN A 167 53.27 -18.57 -8.56
C GLN A 167 51.79 -18.66 -8.19
N LYS A 168 51.50 -19.58 -7.30
CA LYS A 168 50.16 -19.80 -6.78
C LYS A 168 50.17 -19.49 -5.27
N THR A 169 49.35 -18.54 -4.85
CA THR A 169 49.14 -18.28 -3.44
C THR A 169 47.68 -18.61 -3.08
N LEU A 170 47.55 -19.42 -2.07
CA LEU A 170 46.23 -19.72 -1.47
C LEU A 170 46.04 -18.86 -0.22
N ASP A 171 44.86 -18.36 -0.07
CA ASP A 171 44.46 -17.50 1.04
C ASP A 171 43.12 -17.98 1.56
N ALA A 172 43.06 -18.40 2.80
CA ALA A 172 41.83 -18.80 3.46
C ALA A 172 41.75 -18.11 4.81
N GLY A 173 40.53 -17.73 5.19
CA GLY A 173 40.39 -17.07 6.49
C GLY A 173 38.95 -17.10 7.02
N ALA A 174 38.85 -16.76 8.26
CA ALA A 174 37.56 -16.60 8.93
C ALA A 174 37.60 -15.38 9.86
N GLY A 175 36.49 -14.65 9.89
CA GLY A 175 36.30 -13.53 10.82
C GLY A 175 35.01 -13.70 11.59
N ILE A 176 35.03 -13.32 12.85
CA ILE A 176 33.86 -13.38 13.73
C ILE A 176 33.73 -12.09 14.52
N ASP A 177 32.53 -11.53 14.55
CA ASP A 177 32.22 -10.38 15.40
C ASP A 177 31.84 -10.89 16.79
N LEU A 178 32.73 -10.75 17.75
CA LEU A 178 32.48 -11.12 19.14
C LEU A 178 31.38 -10.20 19.75
N TYR A 179 31.39 -8.95 19.33
CA TYR A 179 30.33 -7.98 19.62
C TYR A 179 30.20 -7.01 18.46
N SER A 180 28.97 -6.74 18.04
CA SER A 180 28.75 -5.78 16.95
C SER A 180 27.34 -5.21 16.99
N SER A 181 27.22 -3.90 16.90
CA SER A 181 25.95 -3.22 16.65
C SER A 181 25.42 -3.52 15.25
N VAL A 182 26.29 -3.90 14.30
CA VAL A 182 25.91 -4.28 12.93
C VAL A 182 24.99 -5.52 12.94
N ARG A 183 25.24 -6.46 13.88
CA ARG A 183 24.36 -7.63 14.05
C ARG A 183 22.92 -7.19 14.33
N ARG A 184 22.73 -6.19 15.19
CA ARG A 184 21.39 -5.62 15.49
C ARG A 184 20.75 -5.04 14.23
N SER A 185 21.54 -4.40 13.36
CA SER A 185 20.99 -3.83 12.11
C SER A 185 20.43 -4.90 11.17
N HIS A 186 21.03 -6.09 11.13
CA HIS A 186 20.49 -7.21 10.32
C HIS A 186 19.17 -7.73 10.88
N VAL A 187 19.08 -7.92 12.19
CA VAL A 187 17.83 -8.33 12.86
C VAL A 187 16.75 -7.28 12.64
N PHE A 188 17.10 -6.03 12.83
CA PHE A 188 16.20 -4.89 12.60
C PHE A 188 15.68 -4.86 11.15
N ALA A 189 16.58 -5.04 10.17
CA ALA A 189 16.19 -5.03 8.75
C ALA A 189 15.20 -6.17 8.42
N VAL A 190 15.34 -7.34 9.06
CA VAL A 190 14.39 -8.46 8.92
C VAL A 190 13.05 -8.09 9.56
N ASN A 191 13.07 -7.51 10.77
CA ASN A 191 11.86 -7.11 11.48
C ASN A 191 11.08 -6.04 10.70
N THR A 192 11.77 -5.03 10.16
CA THR A 192 11.15 -3.99 9.32
C THR A 192 10.46 -4.58 8.08
N LYS A 193 11.09 -5.56 7.44
CA LYS A 193 10.46 -6.24 6.29
C LYS A 193 9.30 -7.13 6.71
N TYR A 194 9.37 -7.75 7.88
CA TYR A 194 8.26 -8.53 8.44
C TYR A 194 7.04 -7.64 8.72
N GLU A 195 7.25 -6.47 9.32
CA GLU A 195 6.19 -5.50 9.57
C GLU A 195 5.55 -5.00 8.28
N ALA A 196 6.38 -4.65 7.29
CA ALA A 196 5.87 -4.23 5.98
C ALA A 196 5.02 -5.35 5.32
N LEU A 197 5.41 -6.61 5.51
CA LEU A 197 4.64 -7.76 5.04
C LEU A 197 3.32 -7.88 5.80
N ARG A 198 3.33 -7.78 7.13
CA ARG A 198 2.12 -7.81 7.94
C ARG A 198 1.16 -6.69 7.54
N ASP A 199 1.66 -5.46 7.37
CA ASP A 199 0.86 -4.32 6.92
C ASP A 199 0.23 -4.59 5.54
N ALA A 200 0.99 -5.20 4.63
CA ALA A 200 0.47 -5.56 3.30
C ALA A 200 -0.60 -6.66 3.39
N GLN A 201 -0.43 -7.63 4.29
CA GLN A 201 -1.43 -8.68 4.55
C GLN A 201 -2.71 -8.08 5.16
N GLU A 202 -2.59 -7.19 6.14
CA GLU A 202 -3.72 -6.49 6.74
C GLU A 202 -4.44 -5.60 5.71
N ALA A 203 -3.70 -4.87 4.87
CA ALA A 203 -4.28 -4.07 3.80
C ALA A 203 -5.06 -4.94 2.81
N LEU A 204 -4.52 -6.10 2.45
CA LEU A 204 -5.21 -7.06 1.57
C LEU A 204 -6.49 -7.61 2.22
N ALA A 205 -6.43 -7.94 3.52
CA ALA A 205 -7.60 -8.42 4.27
C ALA A 205 -8.71 -7.35 4.38
N CYS A 206 -8.33 -6.08 4.50
CA CYS A 206 -9.29 -4.96 4.59
C CYS A 206 -9.82 -4.51 3.23
N GLU A 207 -9.15 -4.84 2.12
CA GLU A 207 -9.50 -4.33 0.79
C GLU A 207 -10.95 -4.64 0.37
N PRO A 208 -11.50 -5.85 0.61
CA PRO A 208 -12.91 -6.09 0.30
C PRO A 208 -13.85 -5.11 1.01
N HIS A 209 -13.59 -4.80 2.28
CA HIS A 209 -14.40 -3.86 3.07
C HIS A 209 -14.26 -2.43 2.55
N VAL A 210 -13.03 -2.01 2.19
CA VAL A 210 -12.78 -0.68 1.61
C VAL A 210 -13.48 -0.54 0.25
N SER A 211 -13.41 -1.57 -0.58
CA SER A 211 -14.10 -1.59 -1.88
C SER A 211 -15.63 -1.58 -1.71
N GLU A 212 -16.16 -2.34 -0.74
CA GLU A 212 -17.59 -2.33 -0.42
C GLU A 212 -18.03 -0.94 0.06
N LYS A 213 -17.26 -0.30 0.94
CA LYS A 213 -17.53 1.07 1.39
C LYS A 213 -17.64 2.04 0.21
N GLN A 214 -16.72 1.95 -0.76
CA GLN A 214 -16.78 2.80 -1.96
C GLN A 214 -18.08 2.60 -2.74
N VAL A 215 -18.53 1.34 -2.89
CA VAL A 215 -19.83 1.05 -3.54
C VAL A 215 -20.98 1.71 -2.77
N LEU A 216 -20.95 1.60 -1.45
CA LEU A 216 -21.98 2.18 -0.57
C LEU A 216 -21.99 3.71 -0.67
N GLU A 217 -20.83 4.35 -0.69
CA GLU A 217 -20.69 5.81 -0.85
C GLU A 217 -21.21 6.28 -2.23
N ASP A 218 -20.85 5.56 -3.30
CA ASP A 218 -21.33 5.85 -4.65
C ASP A 218 -22.87 5.68 -4.71
N MET A 219 -23.39 4.60 -4.13
CA MET A 219 -24.83 4.36 -4.04
C MET A 219 -25.52 5.45 -3.24
N ARG A 220 -24.98 5.86 -2.10
CA ARG A 220 -25.53 6.95 -1.29
C ARG A 220 -25.63 8.25 -2.08
N ARG A 221 -24.56 8.63 -2.81
CA ARG A 221 -24.57 9.85 -3.64
C ARG A 221 -25.66 9.79 -4.72
N MET A 222 -25.79 8.64 -5.37
CA MET A 222 -26.83 8.43 -6.40
C MET A 222 -28.22 8.54 -5.79
N LEU A 223 -28.47 7.91 -4.63
CA LEU A 223 -29.77 7.97 -3.94
C LEU A 223 -30.07 9.40 -3.46
N ASP A 224 -29.07 10.13 -2.95
CA ASP A 224 -29.21 11.53 -2.55
C ASP A 224 -29.61 12.41 -3.73
N SER A 225 -28.95 12.24 -4.86
CA SER A 225 -29.28 13.02 -6.06
C SER A 225 -30.69 12.71 -6.58
N TYR A 226 -31.13 11.46 -6.43
CA TYR A 226 -32.50 11.08 -6.80
C TYR A 226 -33.54 11.73 -5.87
N VAL A 227 -33.30 11.74 -4.56
CA VAL A 227 -34.20 12.44 -3.61
C VAL A 227 -34.29 13.94 -3.93
N GLN A 228 -33.15 14.57 -4.29
CA GLN A 228 -33.13 15.96 -4.73
C GLN A 228 -33.97 16.16 -6.00
N LEU A 229 -33.90 15.23 -6.94
CA LEU A 229 -34.72 15.25 -8.16
C LEU A 229 -36.22 15.17 -7.83
N LEU A 230 -36.60 14.26 -6.91
CA LEU A 230 -38.00 14.13 -6.49
C LEU A 230 -38.51 15.44 -5.83
N HIS A 231 -37.71 16.08 -4.98
CA HIS A 231 -38.05 17.39 -4.38
C HIS A 231 -38.19 18.48 -5.45
N ALA A 232 -37.28 18.51 -6.42
CA ALA A 232 -37.36 19.50 -7.50
C ALA A 232 -38.60 19.30 -8.38
N GLN A 233 -38.97 18.02 -8.65
CA GLN A 233 -40.21 17.68 -9.38
C GLN A 233 -41.46 18.15 -8.62
N GLU A 234 -41.50 17.88 -7.33
CA GLU A 234 -42.61 18.31 -6.46
C GLU A 234 -42.72 19.84 -6.43
N SER A 235 -41.62 20.55 -6.19
CA SER A 235 -41.55 22.01 -6.17
C SER A 235 -42.05 22.60 -7.51
N PHE A 236 -41.56 22.06 -8.62
CA PHE A 236 -42.01 22.50 -9.97
C PHE A 236 -43.52 22.31 -10.14
N ALA A 237 -44.04 21.14 -9.77
CA ALA A 237 -45.46 20.85 -9.85
C ALA A 237 -46.31 21.82 -8.99
N GLN A 238 -45.85 22.13 -7.77
CA GLN A 238 -46.48 23.09 -6.89
C GLN A 238 -46.51 24.51 -7.50
N LYS A 239 -45.38 24.99 -8.03
CA LYS A 239 -45.27 26.33 -8.63
C LYS A 239 -46.10 26.41 -9.95
N GLN A 240 -46.15 25.32 -10.70
CA GLN A 240 -47.00 25.23 -11.92
C GLN A 240 -48.50 25.34 -11.54
N ASN A 241 -48.92 24.64 -10.48
CA ASN A 241 -50.29 24.71 -10.01
C ASN A 241 -50.61 26.11 -9.43
N ALA A 242 -49.68 26.76 -8.73
CA ALA A 242 -49.84 28.13 -8.26
C ALA A 242 -50.05 29.12 -9.41
N GLU A 243 -49.24 29.02 -10.47
CA GLU A 243 -49.42 29.85 -11.67
C GLU A 243 -50.77 29.62 -12.32
N ARG A 244 -51.21 28.35 -12.46
CA ARG A 244 -52.53 28.02 -13.00
C ARG A 244 -53.67 28.59 -12.12
N SER A 245 -53.54 28.53 -10.80
CA SER A 245 -54.53 29.08 -9.88
C SER A 245 -54.66 30.60 -10.04
N VAL A 246 -53.55 31.31 -10.21
CA VAL A 246 -53.53 32.75 -10.48
C VAL A 246 -54.23 33.06 -11.82
N GLN A 247 -53.98 32.24 -12.82
CA GLN A 247 -54.59 32.36 -14.17
C GLN A 247 -56.13 32.13 -14.10
N VAL A 248 -56.56 31.09 -13.37
CA VAL A 248 -58.00 30.79 -13.17
C VAL A 248 -58.69 31.90 -12.39
N ALA A 249 -57.97 32.57 -11.45
CA ALA A 249 -58.50 33.73 -10.72
C ALA A 249 -58.63 34.99 -11.59
N GLY A 250 -58.34 34.91 -12.90
CA GLY A 250 -58.54 35.99 -13.85
C GLY A 250 -57.37 36.98 -13.99
N TYR A 251 -56.23 36.71 -13.33
CA TYR A 251 -55.05 37.56 -13.51
C TYR A 251 -54.40 37.31 -14.85
N THR A 252 -54.12 38.36 -15.60
CA THR A 252 -53.51 38.31 -16.90
C THR A 252 -51.96 38.44 -16.80
N ASP A 253 -51.27 38.15 -17.90
CA ASP A 253 -49.81 38.29 -18.04
C ASP A 253 -49.29 39.70 -17.76
N ARG A 254 -50.15 40.72 -17.77
CA ARG A 254 -49.80 42.09 -17.39
C ARG A 254 -49.76 42.32 -15.87
N SER A 255 -50.43 41.48 -15.12
CA SER A 255 -50.47 41.66 -13.65
C SER A 255 -49.15 41.27 -12.97
N ILE A 256 -48.78 41.98 -11.91
CA ILE A 256 -47.58 41.68 -11.11
C ILE A 256 -47.73 40.29 -10.48
N VAL A 257 -48.93 39.92 -10.04
CA VAL A 257 -49.20 38.62 -9.41
C VAL A 257 -48.93 37.46 -10.34
N TYR A 258 -49.41 37.56 -11.60
CA TYR A 258 -49.18 36.52 -12.59
C TYR A 258 -47.67 36.42 -12.94
N ARG A 259 -47.03 37.57 -13.20
CA ARG A 259 -45.58 37.59 -13.53
C ARG A 259 -44.73 37.03 -12.42
N ALA A 260 -45.08 37.30 -11.17
CA ALA A 260 -44.35 36.72 -10.01
C ALA A 260 -44.52 35.19 -9.99
N ALA A 261 -45.73 34.66 -10.16
CA ALA A 261 -45.99 33.23 -10.21
C ALA A 261 -45.28 32.54 -11.38
N ALA A 262 -45.31 33.19 -12.57
CA ALA A 262 -44.58 32.68 -13.76
C ALA A 262 -43.05 32.62 -13.52
N LEU A 263 -42.48 33.66 -12.92
CA LEU A 263 -41.04 33.68 -12.57
C LEU A 263 -40.67 32.56 -11.59
N GLU A 264 -41.52 32.35 -10.57
CA GLU A 264 -41.28 31.25 -9.61
C GLU A 264 -41.37 29.88 -10.29
N ARG A 265 -42.29 29.69 -11.21
CA ARG A 265 -42.35 28.43 -12.02
C ARG A 265 -41.09 28.26 -12.88
N GLU A 266 -40.61 29.34 -13.52
CA GLU A 266 -39.38 29.27 -14.32
C GLU A 266 -38.18 28.90 -13.46
N ARG A 267 -38.02 29.52 -12.31
CA ARG A 267 -36.95 29.18 -11.35
C ARG A 267 -37.02 27.71 -10.92
N ALA A 268 -38.22 27.22 -10.64
CA ALA A 268 -38.42 25.81 -10.26
C ALA A 268 -38.12 24.87 -11.44
N GLN A 269 -38.40 25.30 -12.68
CA GLN A 269 -38.07 24.55 -13.90
C GLN A 269 -36.56 24.44 -14.11
N ASP A 270 -35.84 25.54 -13.90
CA ASP A 270 -34.36 25.55 -13.95
C ASP A 270 -33.77 24.65 -12.87
N ALA A 271 -34.27 24.75 -11.63
CA ALA A 271 -33.85 23.88 -10.51
C ALA A 271 -34.09 22.40 -10.83
N LEU A 272 -35.24 22.08 -11.43
CA LEU A 272 -35.56 20.72 -11.86
C LEU A 272 -34.55 20.21 -12.90
N LYS A 273 -34.21 21.03 -13.88
CA LYS A 273 -33.23 20.67 -14.92
C LYS A 273 -31.86 20.38 -14.29
N VAL A 274 -31.40 21.25 -13.38
CA VAL A 274 -30.13 21.06 -12.67
C VAL A 274 -30.16 19.74 -11.87
N ALA A 275 -31.23 19.46 -11.17
CA ALA A 275 -31.39 18.21 -10.42
C ALA A 275 -31.44 16.97 -11.32
N GLN A 276 -32.05 17.09 -12.51
CA GLN A 276 -32.06 16.01 -13.51
C GLN A 276 -30.64 15.72 -14.02
N ASP A 277 -29.92 16.76 -14.42
CA ASP A 277 -28.54 16.62 -14.94
C ASP A 277 -27.61 16.02 -13.86
N ALA A 278 -27.76 16.43 -12.59
CA ALA A 278 -27.01 15.89 -11.48
C ALA A 278 -27.32 14.42 -11.25
N PHE A 279 -28.60 14.05 -11.20
CA PHE A 279 -29.00 12.65 -11.05
C PHE A 279 -28.53 11.78 -12.20
N ASP A 280 -28.69 12.23 -13.45
CA ASP A 280 -28.29 11.46 -14.62
C ASP A 280 -26.77 11.22 -14.64
N GLY A 281 -25.99 12.18 -14.13
CA GLY A 281 -24.54 12.03 -13.92
C GLY A 281 -24.22 10.95 -12.89
N GLU A 282 -24.71 11.08 -11.66
CA GLU A 282 -24.46 10.12 -10.59
C GLU A 282 -24.99 8.71 -10.93
N TYR A 283 -26.17 8.63 -11.54
CA TYR A 283 -26.77 7.37 -12.01
C TYR A 283 -25.87 6.68 -13.04
N ARG A 284 -25.38 7.43 -14.04
CA ARG A 284 -24.51 6.90 -15.08
C ARG A 284 -23.20 6.36 -14.48
N ASP A 285 -22.59 7.15 -13.60
CA ASP A 285 -21.33 6.77 -12.96
C ASP A 285 -21.51 5.51 -12.09
N PHE A 286 -22.59 5.44 -11.32
CA PHE A 286 -22.91 4.26 -10.51
C PHE A 286 -23.15 3.04 -11.41
N ILE A 287 -23.96 3.14 -12.43
CA ILE A 287 -24.31 2.02 -13.33
C ILE A 287 -23.06 1.45 -14.03
N ILE A 288 -22.16 2.34 -14.51
CA ILE A 288 -20.89 1.91 -15.11
C ILE A 288 -20.05 1.17 -14.07
N SER A 289 -19.94 1.73 -12.86
CA SER A 289 -19.15 1.13 -11.80
C SER A 289 -19.75 -0.18 -11.28
N ALA A 290 -21.07 -0.31 -11.31
CA ALA A 290 -21.83 -1.50 -10.91
C ALA A 290 -21.89 -2.58 -12.00
N GLY A 291 -21.43 -2.29 -13.21
CA GLY A 291 -21.47 -3.21 -14.34
C GLY A 291 -22.90 -3.53 -14.82
N GLN A 292 -23.80 -2.60 -14.62
CA GLN A 292 -25.19 -2.75 -15.02
C GLN A 292 -25.43 -2.09 -16.38
N GLU A 293 -26.51 -2.49 -17.05
CA GLU A 293 -26.92 -1.88 -18.31
C GLU A 293 -27.58 -0.52 -18.05
N PHE A 294 -27.20 0.49 -18.80
CA PHE A 294 -27.79 1.82 -18.67
C PHE A 294 -29.24 1.80 -19.13
N LEU A 295 -30.14 2.22 -18.26
CA LEU A 295 -31.57 2.29 -18.54
C LEU A 295 -31.94 3.72 -18.94
N GLU A 296 -32.48 3.88 -20.14
CA GLU A 296 -32.84 5.20 -20.70
C GLU A 296 -34.16 5.74 -20.13
N LYS A 297 -35.13 4.83 -19.90
CA LYS A 297 -36.46 5.23 -19.45
C LYS A 297 -36.50 5.48 -17.94
N ARG A 298 -37.00 6.62 -17.54
CA ARG A 298 -37.11 7.04 -16.16
C ARG A 298 -37.87 6.01 -15.28
N ALA A 299 -38.96 5.44 -15.80
CA ALA A 299 -39.72 4.42 -15.08
C ALA A 299 -38.91 3.14 -14.80
N ASP A 300 -38.02 2.76 -15.71
CA ASP A 300 -37.16 1.60 -15.53
C ASP A 300 -36.00 1.93 -14.56
N GLN A 301 -35.49 3.16 -14.60
CA GLN A 301 -34.52 3.67 -13.63
C GLN A 301 -35.13 3.64 -12.21
N GLU A 302 -36.37 4.13 -12.04
CA GLU A 302 -37.07 4.12 -10.76
C GLU A 302 -37.23 2.69 -10.22
N ARG A 303 -37.66 1.76 -11.07
CA ARG A 303 -37.78 0.34 -10.68
C ARG A 303 -36.44 -0.24 -10.23
N PHE A 304 -35.37 0.05 -10.97
CA PHE A 304 -34.02 -0.38 -10.61
C PHE A 304 -33.59 0.20 -9.26
N LEU A 305 -33.82 1.51 -9.05
CA LEU A 305 -33.48 2.19 -7.78
C LEU A 305 -34.24 1.59 -6.60
N LEU A 306 -35.54 1.32 -6.76
CA LEU A 306 -36.36 0.70 -5.72
C LEU A 306 -35.87 -0.72 -5.43
N ALA A 307 -35.59 -1.52 -6.45
CA ALA A 307 -35.06 -2.88 -6.28
C ALA A 307 -33.68 -2.86 -5.60
N LEU A 308 -32.82 -1.91 -5.96
CA LEU A 308 -31.51 -1.73 -5.33
C LEU A 308 -31.69 -1.29 -3.85
N ALA A 309 -32.55 -0.32 -3.61
CA ALA A 309 -32.85 0.18 -2.26
C ALA A 309 -33.36 -0.95 -1.33
N GLU A 310 -34.28 -1.77 -1.84
CA GLU A 310 -34.84 -2.91 -1.11
C GLU A 310 -33.82 -4.05 -0.92
N SER A 311 -32.76 -4.11 -1.75
CA SER A 311 -31.73 -5.15 -1.65
C SER A 311 -30.64 -4.85 -0.62
N VAL A 312 -30.57 -3.59 -0.11
CA VAL A 312 -29.59 -3.21 0.91
C VAL A 312 -29.90 -3.94 2.21
N PRO A 313 -28.95 -4.75 2.74
CA PRO A 313 -29.24 -5.53 3.94
C PRO A 313 -29.34 -4.64 5.19
N GLU A 314 -30.28 -4.95 6.02
CA GLU A 314 -30.42 -4.31 7.33
C GLU A 314 -29.56 -5.05 8.34
N MET A 315 -28.41 -4.48 8.69
CA MET A 315 -27.45 -5.08 9.62
C MET A 315 -27.49 -4.36 10.96
N PRO A 316 -27.35 -5.10 12.09
CA PRO A 316 -27.17 -4.45 13.37
C PRO A 316 -25.85 -3.67 13.40
N LEU A 317 -25.78 -2.60 14.18
CA LEU A 317 -24.55 -1.87 14.36
C LEU A 317 -23.58 -2.68 15.23
N VAL A 318 -22.31 -2.60 14.90
CA VAL A 318 -21.23 -3.20 15.69
C VAL A 318 -21.15 -2.47 17.04
N SER A 319 -20.97 -3.23 18.14
CA SER A 319 -20.77 -2.64 19.47
C SER A 319 -19.49 -1.82 19.50
N THR A 320 -19.59 -0.58 19.95
CA THR A 320 -18.47 0.35 20.11
C THR A 320 -17.79 0.25 21.48
N GLU A 321 -18.30 -0.60 22.39
CA GLU A 321 -17.81 -0.71 23.77
C GLU A 321 -16.35 -1.16 23.87
N HIS A 322 -15.87 -1.88 22.87
CA HIS A 322 -14.51 -2.42 22.85
C HIS A 322 -13.55 -1.63 21.95
N CYS A 323 -14.00 -0.48 21.43
CA CYS A 323 -13.16 0.40 20.63
C CYS A 323 -12.26 1.23 21.53
N GLU A 324 -10.98 0.91 21.59
CA GLU A 324 -9.98 1.66 22.37
C GLU A 324 -8.95 2.29 21.43
N ALA A 325 -8.47 3.48 21.78
CA ALA A 325 -7.48 4.18 20.96
C ALA A 325 -6.21 3.34 20.77
N ASP A 326 -5.75 2.71 21.85
CA ASP A 326 -4.50 1.93 21.82
C ASP A 326 -4.61 0.65 20.95
N THR A 327 -5.81 0.14 20.70
CA THR A 327 -6.03 -1.00 19.81
C THR A 327 -6.28 -0.58 18.37
N SER A 328 -6.51 0.71 18.11
CA SER A 328 -6.81 1.18 16.76
C SER A 328 -5.62 0.93 15.83
N ARG A 329 -5.93 0.44 14.64
CA ARG A 329 -4.93 0.12 13.61
C ARG A 329 -4.08 1.34 13.22
N PRO A 330 -4.66 2.54 12.99
CA PRO A 330 -3.83 3.71 12.67
C PRO A 330 -2.83 4.07 13.77
N LEU A 331 -3.22 3.94 15.05
CA LEU A 331 -2.34 4.29 16.16
C LEU A 331 -1.26 3.21 16.37
N ARG A 332 -1.61 1.94 16.25
CA ARG A 332 -0.66 0.83 16.31
C ARG A 332 0.44 0.99 15.24
N ASN A 333 0.04 1.23 13.99
CA ASN A 333 1.00 1.41 12.89
C ASN A 333 1.90 2.64 13.11
N ALA A 334 1.35 3.73 13.64
CA ALA A 334 2.13 4.94 13.96
C ALA A 334 3.16 4.67 15.08
N ARG A 335 2.78 3.89 16.10
CA ARG A 335 3.67 3.51 17.19
C ARG A 335 4.83 2.64 16.69
N GLU A 336 4.51 1.60 15.94
CA GLU A 336 5.51 0.68 15.39
C GLU A 336 6.50 1.41 14.47
N ALA A 337 6.01 2.30 13.60
CA ALA A 337 6.86 3.11 12.73
C ALA A 337 7.83 3.99 13.55
N ALA A 338 7.34 4.62 14.61
CA ALA A 338 8.15 5.47 15.48
C ALA A 338 9.21 4.65 16.24
N ASP A 339 8.84 3.48 16.76
CA ASP A 339 9.76 2.59 17.48
C ASP A 339 10.85 2.06 16.54
N ASN A 340 10.50 1.71 15.31
CA ASN A 340 11.45 1.24 14.29
C ASN A 340 12.45 2.32 13.90
N GLU A 341 11.98 3.54 13.64
CA GLU A 341 12.87 4.66 13.34
C GLU A 341 13.84 4.96 14.50
N ARG A 342 13.35 4.87 15.72
CA ARG A 342 14.17 5.07 16.93
C ARG A 342 15.27 4.01 17.02
N GLU A 343 14.93 2.75 16.82
CA GLU A 343 15.89 1.64 16.85
C GLU A 343 16.93 1.75 15.74
N GLU A 344 16.51 2.06 14.51
CA GLU A 344 17.41 2.25 13.38
C GLU A 344 18.42 3.37 13.64
N ARG A 345 17.94 4.52 14.12
CA ARG A 345 18.82 5.65 14.46
C ARG A 345 19.80 5.32 15.58
N ALA A 346 19.37 4.54 16.58
CA ALA A 346 20.24 4.13 17.68
C ALA A 346 21.40 3.25 17.19
N VAL A 347 21.14 2.34 16.26
CA VAL A 347 22.16 1.47 15.64
C VAL A 347 23.13 2.30 14.78
N GLN A 348 22.62 3.22 13.98
CA GLN A 348 23.42 4.04 13.06
C GLN A 348 24.32 5.05 13.80
N ASN A 349 23.85 5.60 14.90
CA ASN A 349 24.54 6.68 15.60
C ASN A 349 25.71 6.22 16.45
N PHE A 350 25.73 4.95 16.87
CA PHE A 350 26.83 4.46 17.72
C PHE A 350 27.28 3.04 17.32
N PRO A 351 27.96 2.91 16.16
CA PRO A 351 28.49 1.62 15.74
C PRO A 351 29.69 1.22 16.61
N VAL A 352 29.56 0.13 17.32
CA VAL A 352 30.64 -0.49 18.11
C VAL A 352 30.85 -1.90 17.60
N ALA A 353 32.09 -2.29 17.39
CA ALA A 353 32.43 -3.63 16.96
C ALA A 353 33.71 -4.16 17.65
N LEU A 354 33.65 -5.40 18.09
CA LEU A 354 34.80 -6.19 18.49
C LEU A 354 34.88 -7.39 17.58
N ARG A 355 35.93 -7.49 16.77
CA ARG A 355 36.04 -8.48 15.70
C ARG A 355 37.38 -9.23 15.81
N LEU A 356 37.33 -10.53 15.62
CA LEU A 356 38.50 -11.40 15.49
C LEU A 356 38.53 -11.94 14.04
N ASP A 357 39.60 -11.65 13.34
CA ASP A 357 39.85 -12.17 12.00
C ASP A 357 41.07 -13.08 12.01
N THR A 358 40.97 -14.20 11.33
CA THR A 358 42.10 -15.12 11.10
C THR A 358 42.29 -15.29 9.62
N ARG A 359 43.54 -15.40 9.22
CA ARG A 359 43.91 -15.60 7.82
C ARG A 359 45.07 -16.59 7.74
N PHE A 360 44.97 -17.49 6.85
CA PHE A 360 45.97 -18.55 6.60
C PHE A 360 46.44 -18.47 5.14
N THR A 361 47.76 -18.39 4.98
CA THR A 361 48.40 -18.48 3.67
C THR A 361 49.23 -19.77 3.63
N LEU A 362 49.94 -20.02 2.55
CA LEU A 362 50.81 -21.21 2.46
C LEU A 362 51.99 -21.18 3.44
N ASP A 363 52.38 -19.99 3.90
CA ASP A 363 53.59 -19.82 4.70
C ASP A 363 53.32 -19.49 6.18
N GLU A 364 52.14 -18.95 6.49
CA GLU A 364 51.84 -18.44 7.84
C GLU A 364 50.36 -18.36 8.14
N GLY A 365 50.03 -18.37 9.43
CA GLY A 365 48.75 -17.99 9.96
C GLY A 365 48.81 -16.63 10.66
N THR A 366 47.85 -15.77 10.40
CA THR A 366 47.74 -14.48 11.05
C THR A 366 46.41 -14.37 11.81
N GLY A 367 46.45 -13.79 12.99
CA GLY A 367 45.27 -13.44 13.79
C GLY A 367 45.22 -11.94 13.97
N GLU A 368 44.08 -11.35 13.80
CA GLU A 368 43.85 -9.91 14.03
C GLU A 368 42.66 -9.71 14.97
N LEU A 369 42.86 -9.00 16.03
CA LEU A 369 41.81 -8.56 16.94
C LEU A 369 41.60 -7.06 16.74
N SER A 370 40.40 -6.65 16.40
CA SER A 370 40.08 -5.24 16.24
C SER A 370 38.91 -4.82 17.14
N VAL A 371 39.03 -3.64 17.71
CA VAL A 371 38.00 -2.99 18.48
C VAL A 371 37.73 -1.65 17.83
N ALA A 372 36.50 -1.43 17.41
CA ALA A 372 36.07 -0.18 16.77
C ALA A 372 35.02 0.54 17.59
N PHE A 373 35.26 1.80 17.83
CA PHE A 373 34.30 2.79 18.36
C PHE A 373 34.13 3.91 17.32
N PRO A 374 33.13 4.75 17.45
CA PRO A 374 32.91 5.81 16.44
C PRO A 374 34.13 6.70 16.18
N SER A 375 34.98 6.93 17.21
CA SER A 375 36.13 7.84 17.07
C SER A 375 37.50 7.11 17.06
N VAL A 376 37.53 5.84 17.39
CA VAL A 376 38.81 5.11 17.57
C VAL A 376 38.66 3.68 17.07
N LYS A 377 39.60 3.25 16.24
CA LYS A 377 39.75 1.84 15.91
C LYS A 377 41.14 1.38 16.35
N ILE A 378 41.18 0.37 17.19
CA ILE A 378 42.42 -0.27 17.67
C ILE A 378 42.49 -1.66 17.02
N THR A 379 43.59 -1.95 16.37
CA THR A 379 43.83 -3.26 15.77
C THR A 379 45.14 -3.82 16.32
N SER A 380 45.14 -5.07 16.76
CA SER A 380 46.37 -5.80 17.05
C SER A 380 46.47 -7.04 16.19
N ALA A 381 47.60 -7.30 15.62
CA ALA A 381 47.84 -8.40 14.67
C ALA A 381 49.02 -9.24 15.14
N LEU A 382 48.87 -10.55 14.98
CA LEU A 382 49.94 -11.53 15.31
C LEU A 382 50.09 -12.48 14.11
N ALA A 383 51.30 -12.62 13.62
CA ALA A 383 51.62 -13.57 12.56
C ALA A 383 52.58 -14.64 13.06
N ILE A 384 52.20 -15.90 12.88
CA ILE A 384 52.96 -17.07 13.32
C ILE A 384 53.20 -17.98 12.10
N GLY A 385 54.45 -18.32 11.86
CA GLY A 385 54.82 -19.31 10.84
C GLY A 385 54.40 -20.72 11.29
N TYR A 386 54.16 -21.60 10.35
CA TYR A 386 53.71 -22.98 10.65
C TYR A 386 54.79 -23.80 11.44
N THR A 387 56.01 -23.32 11.44
CA THR A 387 57.08 -23.90 12.30
C THR A 387 57.01 -23.41 13.77
N GLY A 388 56.00 -22.63 14.10
CA GLY A 388 55.84 -22.05 15.46
C GLY A 388 56.64 -20.77 15.67
N THR A 389 57.30 -20.27 14.66
CA THR A 389 58.12 -19.04 14.79
C THR A 389 57.22 -17.80 14.71
N LEU A 390 57.41 -16.90 15.61
CA LEU A 390 56.72 -15.59 15.59
C LEU A 390 57.38 -14.75 14.47
N LYS A 391 56.57 -14.41 13.46
CA LYS A 391 57.04 -13.62 12.31
C LYS A 391 56.83 -12.13 12.49
N SER A 392 55.69 -11.75 13.04
CA SER A 392 55.44 -10.32 13.32
C SER A 392 54.39 -10.11 14.38
N ILE A 393 54.54 -9.03 15.10
CA ILE A 393 53.50 -8.45 15.95
C ILE A 393 53.30 -7.01 15.48
N GLY A 394 52.07 -6.64 15.23
CA GLY A 394 51.75 -5.31 14.79
C GLY A 394 50.50 -4.77 15.46
N GLY A 395 50.31 -3.49 15.38
CA GLY A 395 49.12 -2.84 15.85
C GLY A 395 48.91 -1.50 15.19
N SER A 396 47.69 -1.09 15.05
CA SER A 396 47.34 0.24 14.52
C SER A 396 46.31 0.92 15.39
N LEU A 397 46.42 2.21 15.46
CA LEU A 397 45.43 3.07 16.12
C LEU A 397 44.97 4.12 15.10
N ASP A 398 43.78 3.96 14.66
CA ASP A 398 43.14 4.95 13.80
C ASP A 398 42.25 5.85 14.64
N TRP A 399 42.54 7.12 14.66
CA TRP A 399 41.85 8.10 15.50
C TRP A 399 41.19 9.17 14.67
N HIS A 400 39.88 9.34 14.85
CA HIS A 400 39.07 10.33 14.14
C HIS A 400 38.46 11.30 15.15
N PRO A 401 39.19 12.34 15.57
CA PRO A 401 38.76 13.21 16.69
C PRO A 401 37.46 13.93 16.44
N PHE A 402 37.15 14.25 15.18
CA PHE A 402 35.91 14.95 14.84
C PHE A 402 34.66 14.07 14.95
N GLU A 403 34.81 12.76 14.94
CA GLU A 403 33.69 11.82 15.07
C GLU A 403 32.98 11.94 16.44
N ILE A 404 33.70 12.32 17.48
CA ILE A 404 33.12 12.59 18.80
C ILE A 404 32.12 13.73 18.71
N ARG A 405 32.48 14.81 18.02
CA ARG A 405 31.60 15.97 17.82
C ARG A 405 30.41 15.59 16.94
N TYR A 406 30.63 14.84 15.89
CA TYR A 406 29.54 14.35 15.02
C TYR A 406 28.62 13.41 15.78
N ALA A 407 29.14 12.52 16.62
CA ALA A 407 28.33 11.63 17.47
C ALA A 407 27.45 12.45 18.43
N HIS A 408 27.98 13.51 19.02
CA HIS A 408 27.21 14.41 19.89
C HIS A 408 26.09 15.11 19.12
N LEU A 409 26.38 15.63 17.92
CA LEU A 409 25.38 16.29 17.07
C LEU A 409 24.30 15.29 16.61
N ARG A 410 24.71 14.08 16.22
CA ARG A 410 23.77 13.01 15.88
C ARG A 410 22.85 12.67 17.05
N GLY A 411 23.42 12.55 18.25
CA GLY A 411 22.64 12.31 19.48
C GLY A 411 21.65 13.42 19.80
N LYS A 412 22.04 14.68 19.57
CA LYS A 412 21.14 15.82 19.73
C LYS A 412 20.00 15.78 18.70
N ASN A 413 20.31 15.53 17.45
CA ASN A 413 19.31 15.38 16.39
C ASN A 413 18.36 14.23 16.69
N GLN A 414 18.88 13.10 17.17
CA GLN A 414 18.04 11.95 17.57
C GLN A 414 17.02 12.35 18.63
N ARG A 415 17.45 13.05 19.69
CA ARG A 415 16.53 13.52 20.74
C ARG A 415 15.44 14.43 20.20
N LEU A 416 15.78 15.31 19.24
CA LEU A 416 14.80 16.18 18.58
C LEU A 416 13.80 15.36 17.75
N HIS A 417 14.27 14.39 17.00
CA HIS A 417 13.39 13.50 16.23
C HIS A 417 12.49 12.66 17.14
N ASP A 418 13.04 12.11 18.23
CA ASP A 418 12.27 11.33 19.20
C ASP A 418 11.19 12.20 19.86
N ALA A 419 11.52 13.45 20.20
CA ALA A 419 10.55 14.40 20.76
C ALA A 419 9.45 14.77 19.75
N LEU A 420 9.82 14.93 18.47
CA LEU A 420 8.85 15.20 17.40
C LEU A 420 7.93 13.99 17.19
N GLY A 421 8.49 12.80 17.06
CA GLY A 421 7.72 11.55 16.91
C GLY A 421 6.76 11.32 18.08
N ALA A 422 7.20 11.61 19.32
CA ALA A 422 6.34 11.52 20.49
C ALA A 422 5.16 12.50 20.43
N ARG A 423 5.40 13.72 19.93
CA ARG A 423 4.31 14.72 19.74
C ARG A 423 3.33 14.29 18.66
N GLU A 424 3.84 13.81 17.53
CA GLU A 424 3.00 13.32 16.43
C GLU A 424 2.14 12.13 16.88
N TYR A 425 2.73 11.21 17.63
CA TYR A 425 2.00 10.08 18.21
C TYR A 425 0.90 10.56 19.17
N ALA A 426 1.24 11.50 20.09
CA ALA A 426 0.27 12.06 21.04
C ALA A 426 -0.89 12.76 20.30
N GLN A 427 -0.59 13.51 19.25
CA GLN A 427 -1.61 14.18 18.42
C GLN A 427 -2.53 13.15 17.73
N LYS A 428 -1.96 12.10 17.15
CA LYS A 428 -2.75 11.01 16.53
C LYS A 428 -3.60 10.29 17.57
N LYS A 429 -3.07 10.07 18.77
CA LYS A 429 -3.82 9.45 19.87
C LYS A 429 -5.01 10.31 20.26
N GLU A 430 -4.80 11.61 20.45
CA GLU A 430 -5.88 12.57 20.75
C GLU A 430 -6.97 12.56 19.65
N GLN A 431 -6.54 12.52 18.38
CA GLN A 431 -7.49 12.43 17.26
C GLN A 431 -8.30 11.13 17.31
N GLN A 432 -7.66 10.00 17.60
CA GLN A 432 -8.36 8.71 17.72
C GLN A 432 -9.30 8.68 18.93
N GLU A 433 -8.88 9.25 20.05
CA GLU A 433 -9.74 9.37 21.25
C GLU A 433 -11.00 10.19 20.95
N LYS A 434 -10.89 11.27 20.18
CA LYS A 434 -12.05 12.05 19.73
C LYS A 434 -12.98 11.22 18.83
N VAL A 435 -12.42 10.52 17.85
CA VAL A 435 -13.20 9.63 16.96
C VAL A 435 -13.97 8.61 17.79
N ILE A 436 -13.32 7.98 18.77
CA ILE A 436 -13.96 6.97 19.63
C ILE A 436 -15.04 7.59 20.52
N ALA A 437 -14.78 8.78 21.06
CA ALA A 437 -15.77 9.48 21.88
C ALA A 437 -17.04 9.83 21.08
N ASP A 438 -16.91 10.08 19.78
CA ASP A 438 -18.04 10.41 18.89
C ASP A 438 -18.78 9.16 18.38
N LEU A 439 -18.17 7.95 18.45
CA LEU A 439 -18.79 6.73 17.91
C LEU A 439 -20.16 6.39 18.53
N PRO A 440 -20.35 6.45 19.85
CA PRO A 440 -21.67 6.14 20.43
C PRO A 440 -22.76 7.09 19.94
N GLN A 441 -22.48 8.39 19.88
CA GLN A 441 -23.42 9.38 19.39
C GLN A 441 -23.80 9.12 17.92
N ARG A 442 -22.79 8.85 17.08
CA ARG A 442 -23.02 8.50 15.66
C ARG A 442 -23.86 7.23 15.52
N ALA A 443 -23.62 6.24 16.37
CA ALA A 443 -24.40 5.00 16.36
C ALA A 443 -25.87 5.27 16.74
N GLU A 444 -26.11 6.09 17.77
CA GLU A 444 -27.47 6.49 18.19
C GLU A 444 -28.17 7.27 17.07
N ASP A 445 -27.49 8.21 16.43
CA ASP A 445 -28.06 9.01 15.34
C ASP A 445 -28.47 8.11 14.17
N ILE A 446 -27.61 7.16 13.76
CA ILE A 446 -27.91 6.19 12.68
C ILE A 446 -29.11 5.31 13.06
N LEU A 447 -29.18 4.82 14.29
CA LEU A 447 -30.30 4.00 14.75
C LEU A 447 -31.60 4.80 14.70
N TRP A 448 -31.59 6.03 15.21
CA TRP A 448 -32.77 6.92 15.21
C TRP A 448 -33.22 7.23 13.76
N GLU A 449 -32.28 7.58 12.88
CA GLU A 449 -32.61 7.83 11.47
C GLU A 449 -33.23 6.61 10.80
N ARG A 450 -32.68 5.41 11.06
CA ARG A 450 -33.18 4.15 10.50
C ARG A 450 -34.58 3.81 11.01
N GLU A 451 -34.82 3.96 12.32
CA GLU A 451 -36.13 3.71 12.90
C GLU A 451 -37.18 4.69 12.35
N THR A 452 -36.83 5.97 12.25
CA THR A 452 -37.69 7.01 11.68
C THR A 452 -37.99 6.69 10.21
N ALA A 453 -36.99 6.40 9.41
CA ALA A 453 -37.16 6.07 7.97
C ALA A 453 -38.01 4.81 7.79
N ARG A 454 -37.87 3.81 8.68
CA ARG A 454 -38.70 2.60 8.66
C ARG A 454 -40.17 2.93 8.94
N ALA A 455 -40.43 3.72 9.98
CA ALA A 455 -41.79 4.13 10.31
C ALA A 455 -42.44 4.93 9.18
N GLU A 456 -41.67 5.84 8.54
CA GLU A 456 -42.12 6.58 7.36
C GLU A 456 -42.45 5.64 6.21
N ARG A 457 -41.55 4.71 5.87
CA ARG A 457 -41.76 3.75 4.78
C ARG A 457 -43.05 2.93 5.01
N ASP A 458 -43.27 2.44 6.24
CA ASP A 458 -44.42 1.62 6.54
C ASP A 458 -45.73 2.45 6.43
N THR A 459 -45.72 3.67 6.94
CA THR A 459 -46.86 4.60 6.86
C THR A 459 -47.21 4.92 5.39
N TYR A 460 -46.19 5.30 4.60
CA TYR A 460 -46.46 5.64 3.19
C TYR A 460 -46.78 4.40 2.34
N ALA A 461 -46.26 3.21 2.71
CA ALA A 461 -46.64 1.95 2.03
C ALA A 461 -48.15 1.65 2.23
N GLU A 462 -48.64 1.81 3.44
CA GLU A 462 -50.09 1.65 3.72
C GLU A 462 -50.91 2.67 2.96
N SER A 463 -50.51 3.95 3.00
CA SER A 463 -51.18 5.03 2.29
C SER A 463 -51.19 4.78 0.76
N ALA A 464 -50.07 4.38 0.18
CA ALA A 464 -49.97 4.09 -1.25
C ALA A 464 -50.86 2.92 -1.67
N ARG A 465 -50.96 1.87 -0.83
CA ARG A 465 -51.86 0.73 -1.08
C ARG A 465 -53.32 1.18 -1.04
N ALA A 466 -53.72 2.02 -0.04
CA ALA A 466 -55.07 2.54 0.09
C ALA A 466 -55.43 3.42 -1.12
N HIS A 467 -54.53 4.33 -1.51
CA HIS A 467 -54.74 5.21 -2.67
C HIS A 467 -54.78 4.41 -3.99
N ARG A 468 -54.00 3.36 -4.13
CA ARG A 468 -54.06 2.46 -5.29
C ARG A 468 -55.45 1.82 -5.44
N LYS A 469 -55.99 1.27 -4.33
CA LYS A 469 -57.33 0.71 -4.30
C LYS A 469 -58.40 1.78 -4.62
N GLY A 470 -58.21 3.02 -4.13
CA GLY A 470 -59.08 4.14 -4.42
C GLY A 470 -59.03 4.54 -5.91
N LEU A 471 -57.83 4.50 -6.53
CA LEU A 471 -57.67 4.76 -7.96
C LEU A 471 -58.36 3.67 -8.78
N ASP A 472 -58.17 2.39 -8.44
CA ASP A 472 -58.78 1.24 -9.14
C ASP A 472 -60.31 1.29 -9.08
N ARG A 473 -60.87 1.88 -8.02
CA ARG A 473 -62.32 2.08 -7.85
C ARG A 473 -62.85 3.41 -8.41
N GLY A 474 -61.97 4.24 -8.97
CA GLY A 474 -62.32 5.55 -9.50
C GLY A 474 -62.66 6.62 -8.46
N VAL A 475 -62.38 6.36 -7.18
CA VAL A 475 -62.67 7.30 -6.07
C VAL A 475 -61.58 8.36 -5.96
N ILE A 476 -60.36 8.01 -6.29
CA ILE A 476 -59.16 8.88 -6.23
C ILE A 476 -58.66 9.10 -7.66
N GLY A 477 -58.33 10.34 -7.99
CA GLY A 477 -57.74 10.67 -9.28
C GLY A 477 -56.26 10.29 -9.33
N ALA A 478 -55.75 10.10 -10.57
CA ALA A 478 -54.37 9.71 -10.83
C ALA A 478 -53.34 10.64 -10.17
N ARG A 479 -53.66 11.95 -10.06
CA ARG A 479 -52.75 12.91 -9.38
C ARG A 479 -52.63 12.64 -7.88
N GLY A 480 -53.74 12.31 -7.25
CA GLY A 480 -53.71 11.99 -5.80
C GLY A 480 -52.91 10.74 -5.50
N TYR A 481 -53.05 9.71 -6.34
CA TYR A 481 -52.21 8.51 -6.24
C TYR A 481 -50.74 8.82 -6.51
N ALA A 482 -50.42 9.59 -7.58
CA ALA A 482 -49.04 9.91 -7.91
C ALA A 482 -48.29 10.65 -6.79
N ALA A 483 -48.94 11.57 -6.08
CA ALA A 483 -48.35 12.30 -4.95
C ALA A 483 -47.95 11.32 -3.82
N VAL A 484 -48.90 10.46 -3.40
CA VAL A 484 -48.65 9.49 -2.33
C VAL A 484 -47.62 8.44 -2.74
N HIS A 485 -47.60 8.04 -4.03
CA HIS A 485 -46.58 7.13 -4.55
C HIS A 485 -45.16 7.74 -4.50
N LEU A 486 -45.07 9.04 -4.81
CA LEU A 486 -43.79 9.78 -4.68
C LEU A 486 -43.28 9.79 -3.24
N ASP A 487 -44.18 10.05 -2.27
CA ASP A 487 -43.81 9.99 -0.83
C ASP A 487 -43.33 8.59 -0.44
N TYR A 488 -44.01 7.55 -0.92
CA TYR A 488 -43.60 6.16 -0.68
C TYR A 488 -42.22 5.87 -1.27
N VAL A 489 -41.97 6.26 -2.53
CA VAL A 489 -40.65 6.08 -3.17
C VAL A 489 -39.56 6.79 -2.36
N ARG A 490 -39.82 8.03 -1.94
CA ARG A 490 -38.89 8.81 -1.11
C ARG A 490 -38.59 8.10 0.20
N ALA A 491 -39.60 7.57 0.88
CA ALA A 491 -39.45 6.87 2.17
C ALA A 491 -38.66 5.57 2.03
N VAL A 492 -38.85 4.80 0.95
CA VAL A 492 -38.05 3.59 0.64
C VAL A 492 -36.57 3.97 0.46
N ILE A 493 -36.31 5.04 -0.25
CA ILE A 493 -34.95 5.49 -0.53
C ILE A 493 -34.28 6.01 0.75
N ASN A 494 -35.01 6.76 1.59
CA ASN A 494 -34.48 7.24 2.87
C ASN A 494 -34.11 6.07 3.81
N LEU A 495 -34.92 5.02 3.85
CA LEU A 495 -34.58 3.81 4.62
C LEU A 495 -33.32 3.13 4.06
N ALA A 496 -33.22 3.02 2.74
CA ALA A 496 -32.03 2.46 2.10
C ALA A 496 -30.78 3.28 2.44
N LYS A 497 -30.87 4.61 2.44
CA LYS A 497 -29.76 5.50 2.83
C LYS A 497 -29.36 5.25 4.29
N ALA A 498 -30.29 5.16 5.20
CA ALA A 498 -30.03 4.87 6.63
C ALA A 498 -29.36 3.49 6.80
N ASN A 499 -29.77 2.49 6.01
CA ASN A 499 -29.11 1.17 6.01
C ASN A 499 -27.68 1.25 5.42
N VAL A 500 -27.46 2.05 4.38
CA VAL A 500 -26.13 2.30 3.80
C VAL A 500 -25.23 2.96 4.85
N ASP A 501 -25.72 3.95 5.58
CA ASP A 501 -24.96 4.63 6.63
C ASP A 501 -24.60 3.67 7.78
N ALA A 502 -25.49 2.76 8.14
CA ALA A 502 -25.21 1.70 9.12
C ALA A 502 -24.12 0.73 8.62
N LEU A 503 -24.15 0.36 7.35
CA LEU A 503 -23.13 -0.51 6.76
C LEU A 503 -21.77 0.19 6.71
N ILE A 504 -21.71 1.45 6.30
CA ILE A 504 -20.48 2.26 6.28
C ILE A 504 -19.89 2.35 7.69
N PHE A 505 -20.73 2.65 8.69
CA PHE A 505 -20.33 2.69 10.10
C PHE A 505 -19.70 1.36 10.55
N ASN A 506 -20.37 0.24 10.24
CA ASN A 506 -19.86 -1.10 10.58
C ASN A 506 -18.53 -1.40 9.91
N ILE A 507 -18.36 -1.00 8.65
CA ILE A 507 -17.10 -1.18 7.91
C ILE A 507 -15.98 -0.35 8.56
N ASP A 508 -16.25 0.92 8.86
CA ASP A 508 -15.26 1.80 9.50
C ASP A 508 -14.83 1.25 10.86
N ALA A 509 -15.77 0.82 11.69
CA ALA A 509 -15.47 0.22 12.98
C ALA A 509 -14.60 -1.06 12.83
N ARG A 510 -14.90 -1.90 11.83
CA ARG A 510 -14.13 -3.13 11.58
C ARG A 510 -12.72 -2.83 11.07
N VAL A 511 -12.59 -1.92 10.13
CA VAL A 511 -11.29 -1.60 9.51
C VAL A 511 -10.36 -0.93 10.53
N ASP A 512 -10.89 -0.05 11.38
CA ASP A 512 -10.08 0.75 12.29
C ASP A 512 -9.81 0.06 13.64
N PHE A 513 -10.74 -0.75 14.17
CA PHE A 513 -10.66 -1.25 15.55
C PHE A 513 -10.69 -2.76 15.69
N LEU A 514 -11.40 -3.48 14.82
CA LEU A 514 -11.46 -4.94 14.92
C LEU A 514 -10.34 -5.57 14.09
N SER A 515 -9.16 -5.65 14.68
CA SER A 515 -8.03 -6.32 14.03
C SER A 515 -8.30 -7.82 13.86
N SER A 516 -7.64 -8.40 12.89
CA SER A 516 -7.81 -9.75 12.36
C SER A 516 -7.65 -10.93 13.36
N GLY A 517 -7.60 -10.65 14.67
CA GLY A 517 -7.42 -11.68 15.70
C GLY A 517 -8.69 -12.25 16.32
N THR A 518 -9.86 -11.68 16.03
CA THR A 518 -11.12 -12.09 16.66
C THR A 518 -12.12 -12.73 15.70
N GLN A 519 -11.63 -13.48 14.73
CA GLN A 519 -12.51 -14.41 14.03
C GLN A 519 -12.64 -15.68 14.88
N THR A 520 -13.53 -15.68 15.87
CA THR A 520 -14.06 -16.89 16.48
C THR A 520 -15.33 -17.29 15.74
#